data_b2c175d44db12c99192e8a4f1b916de4
#
_entry.id   b2c175d44db12c99192e8a4f1b916de4
#
_cell.length_a   1.000
_cell.length_b   1.000
_cell.length_c   1.000
_cell.angle_alpha   90.00
_cell.angle_beta   90.00
_cell.angle_gamma   90.00
#
_symmetry.space_group_name_H-M   'P 1'
#
loop_
_entity.id
_entity.type
_entity.pdbx_description
1 polymer ?
#
loop_
_entity_poly.entity_id
_entity_poly.type
_entity_poly.pdbx_seq_one_letter_code
_entity_poly.pdbx_strand_id
1 'polypeptide(L)'
;MNFGYFDDEKREYVITRPDTPAPWANYLGSPEYGALISNNAGGYSFARSGANGRILRYIFNQFDQPGRYIYLRDNESKDYWSASWQPVGKDLESYKSECHHGTAYTKMLADYSGIHSEVCYYVPLNQTYEVWHLKVTNASACERNLTITGYAEFTNNNNYEQDQVNLQYSQFITSTVFETNRIRHIIHGNLDWVKEGEEVDNKLAISRFFALTGAPVDSYCGDKESFLGRYHGYHNPVGEENGKLSGEMCYNENGCGALAAQMLSLIHISEPTRLALI
;
A
#
# COMPACT_ATOMS: atom_id res chain seq x y z
N MET A 1 1.69 -23.65 19.32
CA MET A 1 1.80 -22.19 19.47
C MET A 1 0.47 -21.61 19.02
N ASN A 2 -0.17 -20.78 19.81
CA ASN A 2 -1.45 -20.18 19.44
C ASN A 2 -1.15 -18.81 18.78
N PHE A 3 -1.63 -18.60 17.55
CA PHE A 3 -1.39 -17.35 16.81
C PHE A 3 -2.58 -16.38 16.87
N GLY A 4 -3.72 -16.82 17.42
CA GLY A 4 -4.92 -15.98 17.47
C GLY A 4 -6.12 -16.67 18.11
N TYR A 5 -7.23 -15.94 18.15
CA TYR A 5 -8.51 -16.40 18.71
C TYR A 5 -9.69 -15.71 18.03
N PHE A 6 -10.89 -16.28 18.17
CA PHE A 6 -12.14 -15.63 17.76
C PHE A 6 -12.66 -14.71 18.87
N ASP A 7 -12.94 -13.47 18.53
CA ASP A 7 -13.68 -12.50 19.34
C ASP A 7 -15.13 -12.49 18.82
N ASP A 8 -15.98 -13.29 19.49
CA ASP A 8 -17.37 -13.46 19.05
C ASP A 8 -18.22 -12.19 19.27
N GLU A 9 -17.88 -11.35 20.24
CA GLU A 9 -18.58 -10.10 20.50
C GLU A 9 -18.36 -9.10 19.35
N LYS A 10 -17.11 -8.98 18.88
CA LYS A 10 -16.76 -8.08 17.77
C LYS A 10 -16.90 -8.74 16.40
N ARG A 11 -17.09 -10.06 16.37
CA ARG A 11 -17.09 -10.86 15.13
C ARG A 11 -15.78 -10.72 14.37
N GLU A 12 -14.68 -10.82 15.09
CA GLU A 12 -13.32 -10.72 14.57
C GLU A 12 -12.57 -12.03 14.80
N TYR A 13 -11.63 -12.33 13.91
CA TYR A 13 -10.52 -13.23 14.21
C TYR A 13 -9.29 -12.37 14.53
N VAL A 14 -8.81 -12.46 15.76
CA VAL A 14 -7.68 -11.69 16.25
C VAL A 14 -6.40 -12.52 16.13
N ILE A 15 -5.44 -12.01 15.36
CA ILE A 15 -4.11 -12.59 15.19
C ILE A 15 -3.15 -11.81 16.07
N THR A 16 -2.55 -12.46 17.06
CA THR A 16 -1.78 -11.81 18.12
C THR A 16 -0.29 -11.69 17.84
N ARG A 17 0.16 -12.21 16.68
CA ARG A 17 1.56 -12.10 16.24
C ARG A 17 1.64 -12.23 14.72
N PRO A 18 2.54 -11.45 14.08
CA PRO A 18 2.54 -11.32 12.62
C PRO A 18 3.21 -12.49 11.89
N ASP A 19 4.06 -13.26 12.56
CA ASP A 19 4.87 -14.35 12.01
C ASP A 19 4.09 -15.68 11.93
N THR A 20 2.88 -15.60 11.37
CA THR A 20 2.05 -16.78 11.12
C THR A 20 2.71 -17.75 10.13
N PRO A 21 2.42 -19.08 10.20
CA PRO A 21 3.04 -20.07 9.31
C PRO A 21 2.77 -19.87 7.83
N ALA A 22 1.71 -19.16 7.50
CA ALA A 22 1.31 -18.72 6.17
C ALA A 22 0.56 -17.40 6.30
N PRO A 23 0.42 -16.61 5.22
CA PRO A 23 -0.44 -15.43 5.24
C PRO A 23 -1.88 -15.82 5.56
N TRP A 24 -2.44 -15.28 6.64
CA TRP A 24 -3.84 -15.46 6.98
C TRP A 24 -4.62 -14.27 6.47
N ALA A 25 -5.53 -14.54 5.53
CA ALA A 25 -6.13 -13.50 4.72
C ALA A 25 -7.62 -13.32 5.00
N ASN A 26 -8.07 -12.08 4.82
CA ASN A 26 -9.46 -11.66 4.83
C ASN A 26 -9.88 -11.12 3.46
N TYR A 27 -11.18 -11.16 3.18
CA TYR A 27 -11.77 -10.54 2.00
C TYR A 27 -12.44 -9.23 2.40
N LEU A 28 -12.12 -8.17 1.64
CA LEU A 28 -12.80 -6.88 1.71
C LEU A 28 -13.54 -6.67 0.41
N GLY A 29 -14.73 -6.10 0.44
CA GLY A 29 -15.37 -5.84 -0.82
C GLY A 29 -16.79 -5.32 -0.78
N SER A 30 -17.19 -4.94 -1.97
CA SER A 30 -18.54 -4.61 -2.41
C SER A 30 -18.80 -5.36 -3.72
N PRO A 31 -20.02 -5.30 -4.31
CA PRO A 31 -20.27 -5.90 -5.61
C PRO A 31 -19.35 -5.41 -6.74
N GLU A 32 -18.84 -4.18 -6.66
CA GLU A 32 -18.05 -3.53 -7.70
C GLU A 32 -16.52 -3.55 -7.42
N TYR A 33 -16.12 -3.86 -6.19
CA TYR A 33 -14.71 -3.85 -5.76
C TYR A 33 -14.43 -4.98 -4.78
N GLY A 34 -13.36 -5.73 -5.03
CA GLY A 34 -12.92 -6.80 -4.15
C GLY A 34 -11.44 -6.68 -3.80
N ALA A 35 -11.09 -7.09 -2.60
CA ALA A 35 -9.72 -7.14 -2.14
C ALA A 35 -9.47 -8.36 -1.26
N LEU A 36 -8.28 -8.92 -1.39
CA LEU A 36 -7.68 -9.87 -0.47
C LEU A 36 -6.61 -9.16 0.34
N ILE A 37 -6.64 -9.27 1.66
CA ILE A 37 -5.64 -8.69 2.54
C ILE A 37 -5.17 -9.71 3.57
N SER A 38 -3.87 -9.91 3.70
CA SER A 38 -3.27 -10.76 4.71
C SER A 38 -3.09 -10.04 6.04
N ASN A 39 -2.72 -10.81 7.08
CA ASN A 39 -2.34 -10.26 8.40
C ASN A 39 -1.09 -9.38 8.39
N ASN A 40 -0.36 -9.31 7.28
CA ASN A 40 0.80 -8.46 7.06
C ASN A 40 0.57 -7.43 5.92
N ALA A 41 -0.68 -7.12 5.61
CA ALA A 41 -1.12 -6.22 4.56
C ALA A 41 -0.73 -6.63 3.13
N GLY A 42 -0.25 -7.85 2.91
CA GLY A 42 -0.08 -8.43 1.59
C GLY A 42 -1.43 -8.64 0.89
N GLY A 43 -1.37 -8.94 -0.40
CA GLY A 43 -2.57 -9.22 -1.17
C GLY A 43 -2.85 -8.22 -2.28
N TYR A 44 -3.99 -8.35 -2.91
CA TYR A 44 -4.36 -7.62 -4.11
C TYR A 44 -5.77 -7.03 -4.04
N SER A 45 -6.07 -6.16 -4.98
CA SER A 45 -7.42 -5.66 -5.19
C SER A 45 -7.81 -5.64 -6.66
N PHE A 46 -9.09 -5.57 -6.92
CA PHE A 46 -9.65 -5.55 -8.26
C PHE A 46 -11.00 -4.85 -8.30
N ALA A 47 -11.31 -4.23 -9.45
CA ALA A 47 -12.63 -3.72 -9.76
C ALA A 47 -13.36 -4.72 -10.65
N ARG A 48 -14.57 -5.13 -10.27
CA ARG A 48 -15.49 -6.05 -10.97
C ARG A 48 -14.99 -7.48 -11.18
N SER A 49 -13.75 -7.67 -11.62
CA SER A 49 -13.21 -8.99 -11.97
C SER A 49 -11.77 -9.15 -11.48
N GLY A 50 -11.50 -10.19 -10.72
CA GLY A 50 -10.15 -10.55 -10.28
C GLY A 50 -9.21 -10.95 -11.42
N ALA A 51 -9.76 -11.38 -12.57
CA ALA A 51 -8.98 -11.71 -13.75
C ALA A 51 -8.74 -10.50 -14.67
N ASN A 52 -9.73 -9.61 -14.81
CA ASN A 52 -9.70 -8.51 -15.80
C ASN A 52 -9.89 -7.12 -15.18
N GLY A 53 -9.67 -6.97 -13.88
CA GLY A 53 -9.85 -5.72 -13.16
C GLY A 53 -8.81 -5.49 -12.09
N ARG A 54 -7.65 -6.12 -12.19
CA ARG A 54 -6.58 -6.00 -11.19
C ARG A 54 -6.10 -4.56 -11.05
N ILE A 55 -5.90 -4.17 -9.79
CA ILE A 55 -5.42 -2.83 -9.42
C ILE A 55 -4.08 -2.95 -8.72
N LEU A 56 -4.07 -3.60 -7.55
CA LEU A 56 -2.84 -3.84 -6.82
C LEU A 56 -2.19 -5.14 -7.28
N ARG A 57 -0.90 -5.08 -7.48
CA ARG A 57 -0.06 -6.23 -7.77
C ARG A 57 0.15 -7.06 -6.51
N TYR A 58 0.11 -8.37 -6.66
CA TYR A 58 0.52 -9.33 -5.66
C TYR A 58 1.13 -10.55 -6.35
N ILE A 59 2.29 -10.94 -5.90
CA ILE A 59 2.99 -12.14 -6.38
C ILE A 59 2.94 -13.16 -5.26
N PHE A 60 2.32 -14.32 -5.51
CA PHE A 60 2.27 -15.41 -4.54
C PHE A 60 3.69 -15.91 -4.25
N ASN A 61 4.28 -15.43 -3.18
CA ASN A 61 5.63 -15.78 -2.74
C ASN A 61 5.70 -15.92 -1.22
N GLN A 62 6.81 -16.43 -0.73
CA GLN A 62 7.04 -16.68 0.70
C GLN A 62 7.11 -15.41 1.57
N PHE A 63 7.25 -14.23 0.96
CA PHE A 63 7.34 -12.96 1.67
C PHE A 63 6.01 -12.23 1.77
N ASP A 64 4.93 -12.77 1.19
CA ASP A 64 3.62 -12.14 1.15
C ASP A 64 3.66 -10.71 0.54
N GLN A 65 4.35 -10.56 -0.59
CA GLN A 65 4.66 -9.27 -1.21
C GLN A 65 4.28 -9.21 -2.70
N PRO A 66 4.06 -7.98 -3.22
CA PRO A 66 3.89 -6.72 -2.50
C PRO A 66 2.55 -6.61 -1.76
N GLY A 67 2.37 -5.51 -1.01
CA GLY A 67 1.19 -5.28 -0.20
C GLY A 67 0.82 -3.80 -0.10
N ARG A 68 -0.07 -3.50 0.85
CA ARG A 68 -0.54 -2.16 1.19
C ARG A 68 0.36 -1.62 2.29
N TYR A 69 1.50 -1.05 1.94
CA TYR A 69 2.49 -0.70 2.93
C TYR A 69 2.33 0.74 3.40
N ILE A 70 2.43 0.90 4.71
CA ILE A 70 2.56 2.20 5.36
C ILE A 70 3.83 2.15 6.19
N TYR A 71 4.83 2.91 5.74
CA TYR A 71 6.08 3.10 6.47
C TYR A 71 5.93 4.28 7.41
N LEU A 72 6.49 4.15 8.60
CA LEU A 72 6.67 5.23 9.56
C LEU A 72 8.17 5.40 9.78
N ARG A 73 8.67 6.60 9.58
CA ARG A 73 10.07 6.93 9.77
C ARG A 73 10.21 8.02 10.80
N ASP A 74 11.03 7.80 11.80
CA ASP A 74 11.47 8.82 12.74
C ASP A 74 12.58 9.64 12.10
N ASN A 75 12.37 10.94 11.95
CA ASN A 75 13.30 11.82 11.25
C ASN A 75 14.56 12.16 12.06
N GLU A 76 14.50 12.00 13.39
CA GLU A 76 15.65 12.24 14.27
C GLU A 76 16.58 11.03 14.32
N SER A 77 16.05 9.86 14.66
CA SER A 77 16.82 8.62 14.71
C SER A 77 17.13 8.04 13.33
N LYS A 78 16.34 8.42 12.31
CA LYS A 78 16.33 7.86 10.94
C LYS A 78 15.88 6.39 10.89
N ASP A 79 15.43 5.85 12.00
CA ASP A 79 14.84 4.51 12.05
C ASP A 79 13.46 4.51 11.40
N TYR A 80 13.09 3.44 10.71
CA TYR A 80 11.79 3.28 10.09
C TYR A 80 11.26 1.85 10.24
N TRP A 81 9.95 1.73 10.23
CA TRP A 81 9.22 0.47 10.38
C TRP A 81 7.92 0.49 9.57
N SER A 82 7.25 -0.64 9.51
CA SER A 82 5.94 -0.76 8.84
C SER A 82 4.82 -0.85 9.85
N ALA A 83 3.67 -0.26 9.57
CA ALA A 83 2.46 -0.37 10.40
C ALA A 83 1.89 -1.80 10.44
N SER A 84 2.27 -2.65 9.49
CA SER A 84 1.81 -4.03 9.32
C SER A 84 2.90 -5.09 9.59
N TRP A 85 3.99 -4.75 10.29
CA TRP A 85 5.21 -5.51 10.48
C TRP A 85 5.99 -5.73 9.17
N GLN A 86 5.44 -6.48 8.21
CA GLN A 86 5.99 -6.50 6.85
C GLN A 86 5.73 -5.15 6.15
N PRO A 87 6.62 -4.72 5.25
CA PRO A 87 7.76 -5.46 4.73
C PRO A 87 9.08 -5.28 5.53
N VAL A 88 9.16 -4.34 6.48
CA VAL A 88 10.41 -4.03 7.20
C VAL A 88 10.83 -5.17 8.13
N GLY A 89 9.87 -5.78 8.84
CA GLY A 89 10.12 -6.96 9.67
C GLY A 89 10.99 -6.69 10.89
N LYS A 90 10.68 -5.67 11.69
CA LYS A 90 11.40 -5.40 12.95
C LYS A 90 11.35 -6.61 13.90
N ASP A 91 12.35 -6.71 14.76
CA ASP A 91 12.44 -7.75 15.77
C ASP A 91 11.20 -7.76 16.68
N LEU A 92 10.56 -8.92 16.81
CA LEU A 92 9.34 -9.10 17.59
C LEU A 92 9.53 -8.95 19.11
N GLU A 93 10.75 -8.89 19.62
CA GLU A 93 11.00 -8.50 20.99
C GLU A 93 10.64 -7.02 21.24
N SER A 94 10.92 -6.17 20.25
CA SER A 94 10.70 -4.71 20.30
C SER A 94 9.44 -4.25 19.55
N TYR A 95 8.93 -5.05 18.61
CA TYR A 95 7.74 -4.74 17.81
C TYR A 95 6.56 -5.60 18.25
N LYS A 96 5.46 -4.97 18.63
CA LYS A 96 4.21 -5.65 18.98
C LYS A 96 3.15 -5.33 17.96
N SER A 97 2.39 -6.33 17.55
CA SER A 97 1.26 -6.10 16.63
C SER A 97 0.15 -7.11 16.84
N GLU A 98 -1.05 -6.65 16.48
CA GLU A 98 -2.24 -7.49 16.36
C GLU A 98 -2.92 -7.18 15.01
N CYS A 99 -3.49 -8.22 14.41
CA CYS A 99 -4.33 -8.06 13.24
C CYS A 99 -5.72 -8.58 13.54
N HIS A 100 -6.74 -7.77 13.28
CA HIS A 100 -8.14 -8.08 13.49
C HIS A 100 -8.83 -8.22 12.13
N HIS A 101 -9.20 -9.42 11.76
CA HIS A 101 -10.00 -9.69 10.57
C HIS A 101 -11.49 -9.69 10.93
N GLY A 102 -12.16 -8.58 10.61
CA GLY A 102 -13.60 -8.42 10.77
C GLY A 102 -14.38 -8.74 9.49
N THR A 103 -15.71 -8.67 9.54
CA THR A 103 -16.58 -9.03 8.40
C THR A 103 -16.55 -8.04 7.24
N ALA A 104 -16.12 -6.81 7.46
CA ALA A 104 -16.09 -5.75 6.44
C ALA A 104 -14.81 -4.91 6.48
N TYR A 105 -13.84 -5.29 7.29
CA TYR A 105 -12.58 -4.57 7.49
C TYR A 105 -11.47 -5.50 7.95
N THR A 106 -10.26 -5.03 7.81
CA THR A 106 -9.09 -5.56 8.52
C THR A 106 -8.42 -4.42 9.25
N LYS A 107 -8.15 -4.61 10.53
CA LYS A 107 -7.47 -3.61 11.36
C LYS A 107 -6.13 -4.17 11.81
N MET A 108 -5.08 -3.36 11.69
CA MET A 108 -3.74 -3.68 12.17
C MET A 108 -3.33 -2.67 13.23
N LEU A 109 -2.91 -3.18 14.37
CA LEU A 109 -2.39 -2.42 15.49
C LEU A 109 -0.91 -2.72 15.61
N ALA A 110 -0.09 -1.72 15.83
CA ALA A 110 1.33 -1.91 16.05
C ALA A 110 1.90 -0.90 17.04
N ASP A 111 2.80 -1.40 17.89
CA ASP A 111 3.57 -0.62 18.84
C ASP A 111 5.06 -0.81 18.59
N TYR A 112 5.75 0.28 18.27
CA TYR A 112 7.18 0.29 18.10
C TYR A 112 7.77 1.66 18.48
N SER A 113 8.90 1.65 19.17
CA SER A 113 9.65 2.87 19.51
C SER A 113 8.81 3.96 20.20
N GLY A 114 7.79 3.58 20.99
CA GLY A 114 6.89 4.51 21.68
C GLY A 114 5.81 5.13 20.76
N ILE A 115 5.69 4.66 19.56
CA ILE A 115 4.61 5.05 18.61
C ILE A 115 3.62 3.89 18.49
N HIS A 116 2.35 4.20 18.72
CA HIS A 116 1.24 3.31 18.43
C HIS A 116 0.59 3.68 17.10
N SER A 117 0.44 2.73 16.20
CA SER A 117 -0.25 2.90 14.93
C SER A 117 -1.44 1.95 14.82
N GLU A 118 -2.56 2.46 14.32
CA GLU A 118 -3.76 1.71 13.98
C GLU A 118 -4.10 1.97 12.52
N VAL A 119 -4.16 0.92 11.69
CA VAL A 119 -4.59 1.01 10.30
C VAL A 119 -5.84 0.20 10.12
N CYS A 120 -6.92 0.84 9.65
CA CYS A 120 -8.16 0.17 9.29
C CYS A 120 -8.32 0.17 7.76
N TYR A 121 -8.30 -1.03 7.17
CA TYR A 121 -8.52 -1.26 5.74
C TYR A 121 -9.96 -1.67 5.50
N TYR A 122 -10.65 -0.98 4.60
CA TYR A 122 -12.03 -1.29 4.25
C TYR A 122 -12.42 -0.77 2.87
N VAL A 123 -13.47 -1.34 2.30
CA VAL A 123 -14.09 -0.89 1.06
C VAL A 123 -15.40 -0.19 1.40
N PRO A 124 -15.58 1.11 1.12
CA PRO A 124 -16.84 1.79 1.35
C PRO A 124 -17.96 1.22 0.46
N LEU A 125 -19.18 1.18 0.98
CA LEU A 125 -20.34 0.69 0.22
C LEU A 125 -20.56 1.50 -1.06
N ASN A 126 -20.85 0.81 -2.16
CA ASN A 126 -21.11 1.39 -3.48
C ASN A 126 -19.92 2.22 -4.05
N GLN A 127 -18.70 1.93 -3.62
CA GLN A 127 -17.49 2.55 -4.12
C GLN A 127 -16.59 1.53 -4.81
N THR A 128 -15.73 2.02 -5.70
CA THR A 128 -14.74 1.21 -6.42
C THR A 128 -13.32 1.48 -5.93
N TYR A 129 -13.18 1.78 -4.65
CA TYR A 129 -11.90 2.02 -4.00
C TYR A 129 -11.86 1.45 -2.58
N GLU A 130 -10.67 1.21 -2.09
CA GLU A 130 -10.42 0.87 -0.69
C GLU A 130 -9.82 2.05 0.06
N VAL A 131 -10.02 2.10 1.36
CA VAL A 131 -9.48 3.12 2.26
C VAL A 131 -8.54 2.45 3.25
N TRP A 132 -7.38 3.06 3.44
CA TRP A 132 -6.42 2.74 4.50
C TRP A 132 -6.43 3.90 5.49
N HIS A 133 -7.18 3.73 6.55
CA HIS A 133 -7.32 4.76 7.57
C HIS A 133 -6.28 4.55 8.66
N LEU A 134 -5.21 5.34 8.62
CA LEU A 134 -4.15 5.34 9.63
C LEU A 134 -4.47 6.33 10.73
N LYS A 135 -4.23 5.89 11.97
CA LYS A 135 -4.19 6.70 13.17
C LYS A 135 -2.85 6.45 13.87
N VAL A 136 -2.11 7.51 14.15
CA VAL A 136 -0.83 7.45 14.86
C VAL A 136 -1.00 8.13 16.21
N THR A 137 -0.49 7.51 17.25
CA THR A 137 -0.48 8.06 18.61
C THR A 137 0.95 8.01 19.16
N ASN A 138 1.46 9.13 19.60
CA ASN A 138 2.73 9.22 20.28
C ASN A 138 2.54 8.89 21.77
N ALA A 139 2.94 7.70 22.18
CA ALA A 139 2.93 7.25 23.58
C ALA A 139 4.29 7.48 24.27
N SER A 140 5.26 8.09 23.59
CA SER A 140 6.56 8.42 24.19
C SER A 140 6.49 9.69 25.04
N ALA A 141 7.55 9.96 25.80
CA ALA A 141 7.65 11.13 26.66
C ALA A 141 8.17 12.41 25.96
N CYS A 142 8.37 12.38 24.65
CA CYS A 142 8.89 13.49 23.86
C CYS A 142 8.11 13.69 22.56
N GLU A 143 8.18 14.86 21.98
CA GLU A 143 7.67 15.11 20.64
C GLU A 143 8.43 14.25 19.63
N ARG A 144 7.74 13.82 18.59
CA ARG A 144 8.33 12.99 17.53
C ARG A 144 8.02 13.61 16.17
N ASN A 145 9.05 13.74 15.37
CA ASN A 145 8.92 14.16 13.98
C ASN A 145 8.96 12.92 13.08
N LEU A 146 7.80 12.57 12.52
CA LEU A 146 7.63 11.37 11.72
C LEU A 146 7.39 11.73 10.26
N THR A 147 7.91 10.91 9.36
CA THR A 147 7.48 10.83 7.96
C THR A 147 6.63 9.59 7.80
N ILE A 148 5.43 9.74 7.28
CA ILE A 148 4.50 8.65 6.99
C ILE A 148 4.45 8.47 5.47
N THR A 149 4.84 7.31 4.97
CA THR A 149 4.80 6.99 3.55
C THR A 149 3.82 5.86 3.28
N GLY A 150 2.78 6.14 2.51
CA GLY A 150 1.94 5.10 1.94
C GLY A 150 2.53 4.60 0.63
N TYR A 151 2.55 3.27 0.43
CA TYR A 151 3.06 2.63 -0.79
C TYR A 151 2.07 1.60 -1.34
N ALA A 152 1.81 1.70 -2.63
CA ALA A 152 1.00 0.76 -3.40
C ALA A 152 1.69 0.43 -4.72
N GLU A 153 1.73 -0.85 -5.11
CA GLU A 153 2.24 -1.26 -6.42
C GLU A 153 1.08 -1.60 -7.35
N PHE A 154 1.01 -0.91 -8.49
CA PHE A 154 -0.01 -1.16 -9.50
C PHE A 154 0.35 -2.34 -10.40
N THR A 155 -0.67 -3.04 -10.91
CA THR A 155 -0.45 -3.93 -12.05
C THR A 155 -0.27 -3.11 -13.32
N ASN A 156 0.63 -3.54 -14.21
CA ASN A 156 0.87 -2.88 -15.49
C ASN A 156 -0.20 -3.23 -16.54
N ASN A 157 -1.00 -4.26 -16.28
CA ASN A 157 -2.11 -4.66 -17.12
C ASN A 157 -3.36 -4.91 -16.26
N ASN A 158 -4.52 -4.63 -16.82
CA ASN A 158 -5.80 -4.91 -16.20
C ASN A 158 -6.08 -6.41 -16.12
N ASN A 159 -5.65 -7.16 -17.12
CA ASN A 159 -5.72 -8.61 -17.15
C ASN A 159 -4.57 -9.21 -16.35
N TYR A 160 -4.91 -10.07 -15.37
CA TYR A 160 -3.93 -10.68 -14.47
C TYR A 160 -2.90 -11.56 -15.20
N GLU A 161 -3.34 -12.35 -16.16
CA GLU A 161 -2.45 -13.23 -16.93
C GLU A 161 -1.44 -12.41 -17.74
N GLN A 162 -1.90 -11.37 -18.42
CA GLN A 162 -1.03 -10.48 -19.19
C GLN A 162 -0.02 -9.74 -18.30
N ASP A 163 -0.42 -9.31 -17.12
CA ASP A 163 0.50 -8.67 -16.16
C ASP A 163 1.62 -9.61 -15.69
N GLN A 164 1.35 -10.91 -15.61
CA GLN A 164 2.33 -11.91 -15.16
C GLN A 164 3.19 -12.48 -16.29
N VAL A 165 2.57 -12.83 -17.42
CA VAL A 165 3.23 -13.55 -18.53
C VAL A 165 3.94 -12.59 -19.47
N ASN A 166 3.35 -11.44 -19.75
CA ASN A 166 3.88 -10.43 -20.69
C ASN A 166 4.39 -9.17 -19.96
N LEU A 167 5.16 -9.35 -18.89
CA LEU A 167 5.62 -8.25 -18.06
C LEU A 167 6.36 -7.17 -18.86
N GLN A 168 7.25 -7.57 -19.77
CA GLN A 168 7.98 -6.62 -20.63
C GLN A 168 7.05 -5.75 -21.46
N TYR A 169 6.05 -6.35 -22.12
CA TYR A 169 5.09 -5.59 -22.90
C TYR A 169 4.24 -4.68 -22.03
N SER A 170 3.76 -5.20 -20.90
CA SER A 170 2.90 -4.45 -19.98
C SER A 170 3.59 -3.21 -19.39
N GLN A 171 4.91 -3.23 -19.22
CA GLN A 171 5.67 -2.04 -18.80
C GLN A 171 5.58 -0.90 -19.82
N PHE A 172 5.71 -1.20 -21.11
CA PHE A 172 5.76 -0.17 -22.17
C PHE A 172 4.45 0.59 -22.38
N ILE A 173 3.34 0.11 -21.81
CA ILE A 173 2.02 0.74 -21.98
C ILE A 173 1.57 1.50 -20.74
N THR A 174 2.44 1.74 -19.77
CA THR A 174 2.07 2.36 -18.51
C THR A 174 2.82 3.65 -18.24
N SER A 175 2.19 4.54 -17.51
CA SER A 175 2.81 5.74 -16.95
C SER A 175 2.16 6.14 -15.63
N THR A 176 2.87 6.95 -14.85
CA THR A 176 2.33 7.59 -13.65
C THR A 176 2.41 9.10 -13.76
N VAL A 177 1.47 9.79 -13.11
CA VAL A 177 1.43 11.25 -13.04
C VAL A 177 1.05 11.67 -11.63
N PHE A 178 1.78 12.62 -11.06
CA PHE A 178 1.41 13.23 -9.77
C PHE A 178 0.43 14.40 -10.00
N GLU A 179 -0.66 14.40 -9.26
CA GLU A 179 -1.70 15.43 -9.32
C GLU A 179 -2.08 15.85 -7.90
N THR A 180 -1.60 16.96 -7.42
CA THR A 180 -1.92 17.61 -6.13
C THR A 180 -1.68 16.69 -4.91
N ASN A 181 -2.47 15.65 -4.70
CA ASN A 181 -2.42 14.76 -3.54
C ASN A 181 -2.51 13.29 -3.91
N ARG A 182 -2.35 12.96 -5.20
CA ARG A 182 -2.48 11.60 -5.71
C ARG A 182 -1.48 11.29 -6.81
N ILE A 183 -1.13 10.06 -6.93
CA ILE A 183 -0.47 9.50 -8.11
C ILE A 183 -1.53 8.76 -8.91
N ARG A 184 -1.68 9.18 -10.17
CA ARG A 184 -2.51 8.49 -11.15
C ARG A 184 -1.64 7.57 -11.97
N HIS A 185 -1.97 6.28 -11.99
CA HIS A 185 -1.39 5.28 -12.86
C HIS A 185 -2.29 5.07 -14.07
N ILE A 186 -1.70 5.10 -15.26
CA ILE A 186 -2.40 5.03 -16.53
C ILE A 186 -1.88 3.82 -17.31
N ILE A 187 -2.78 2.94 -17.72
CA ILE A 187 -2.51 1.90 -18.71
C ILE A 187 -3.03 2.45 -20.01
N HIS A 188 -2.12 2.77 -20.92
CA HIS A 188 -2.47 3.25 -22.25
C HIS A 188 -3.10 2.12 -23.08
N GLY A 189 -3.99 2.46 -24.00
CA GLY A 189 -4.66 1.48 -24.86
C GLY A 189 -3.67 0.64 -25.65
N ASN A 190 -4.13 -0.52 -26.10
CA ASN A 190 -3.34 -1.49 -26.81
C ASN A 190 -2.81 -0.90 -28.12
N LEU A 191 -1.50 -0.70 -28.20
CA LEU A 191 -0.84 -0.13 -29.40
C LEU A 191 -0.66 -1.16 -30.53
N ASP A 192 -0.96 -2.44 -30.30
CA ASP A 192 -0.70 -3.53 -31.24
C ASP A 192 -1.44 -3.41 -32.58
N TRP A 193 -2.45 -2.55 -32.66
CA TRP A 193 -3.34 -2.44 -33.79
C TRP A 193 -3.46 -1.02 -34.37
N VAL A 194 -2.62 -0.10 -33.89
CA VAL A 194 -2.58 1.26 -34.46
C VAL A 194 -1.82 1.21 -35.79
N LYS A 195 -2.52 1.44 -36.87
CA LYS A 195 -1.90 1.58 -38.21
C LYS A 195 -1.12 2.89 -38.25
N GLU A 196 -0.04 2.89 -39.02
CA GLU A 196 0.75 4.10 -39.28
C GLU A 196 -0.16 5.25 -39.77
N GLY A 197 -0.20 6.35 -38.98
CA GLY A 197 -1.04 7.52 -39.27
C GLY A 197 -2.41 7.55 -38.57
N GLU A 198 -2.77 6.51 -37.78
CA GLU A 198 -3.96 6.56 -36.92
C GLU A 198 -3.60 7.14 -35.56
N GLU A 199 -4.45 8.04 -35.02
CA GLU A 199 -4.31 8.52 -33.64
C GLU A 199 -4.66 7.38 -32.64
N VAL A 200 -3.82 7.21 -31.61
CA VAL A 200 -4.11 6.29 -30.52
C VAL A 200 -5.38 6.75 -29.81
N ASP A 201 -6.43 5.93 -29.83
CA ASP A 201 -7.67 6.23 -29.11
C ASP A 201 -7.47 6.07 -27.61
N ASN A 202 -7.10 7.16 -26.93
CA ASN A 202 -6.94 7.22 -25.47
C ASN A 202 -8.25 6.93 -24.69
N LYS A 203 -9.39 6.75 -25.37
CA LYS A 203 -10.65 6.35 -24.73
C LYS A 203 -10.59 4.95 -24.12
N LEU A 204 -9.63 4.13 -24.53
CA LEU A 204 -9.39 2.80 -23.95
C LEU A 204 -8.40 2.83 -22.80
N ALA A 205 -7.84 3.98 -22.43
CA ALA A 205 -6.92 4.10 -21.31
C ALA A 205 -7.62 3.80 -19.98
N ILE A 206 -7.03 2.91 -19.19
CA ILE A 206 -7.48 2.60 -17.83
C ILE A 206 -6.70 3.45 -16.86
N SER A 207 -7.41 4.17 -16.01
CA SER A 207 -6.78 5.03 -14.99
C SER A 207 -7.12 4.52 -13.60
N ARG A 208 -6.10 4.48 -12.74
CA ARG A 208 -6.19 4.15 -11.31
C ARG A 208 -5.45 5.21 -10.54
N PHE A 209 -5.70 5.31 -9.23
CA PHE A 209 -4.93 6.25 -8.44
C PHE A 209 -4.69 5.78 -7.01
N PHE A 210 -3.64 6.30 -6.42
CA PHE A 210 -3.36 6.25 -5.01
C PHE A 210 -3.29 7.68 -4.47
N ALA A 211 -4.10 7.99 -3.46
CA ALA A 211 -4.23 9.35 -2.94
C ALA A 211 -4.00 9.40 -1.42
N LEU A 212 -3.41 10.48 -0.97
CA LEU A 212 -3.28 10.82 0.44
C LEU A 212 -4.25 11.94 0.79
N THR A 213 -5.04 11.75 1.85
CA THR A 213 -5.98 12.74 2.37
C THR A 213 -5.77 12.91 3.87
N GLY A 214 -6.11 14.08 4.40
CA GLY A 214 -5.95 14.40 5.82
C GLY A 214 -4.63 15.10 6.17
N ALA A 215 -3.64 15.05 5.26
CA ALA A 215 -2.39 15.79 5.37
C ALA A 215 -1.92 16.24 3.98
N PRO A 216 -1.10 17.30 3.88
CA PRO A 216 -0.45 17.66 2.62
C PRO A 216 0.57 16.60 2.22
N VAL A 217 0.78 16.43 0.91
CA VAL A 217 1.85 15.57 0.38
C VAL A 217 3.15 16.38 0.37
N ASP A 218 4.15 15.93 1.11
CA ASP A 218 5.47 16.57 1.19
C ASP A 218 6.42 16.07 0.10
N SER A 219 6.31 14.77 -0.24
CA SER A 219 7.08 14.18 -1.33
C SER A 219 6.35 12.97 -1.91
N TYR A 220 6.72 12.59 -3.12
CA TYR A 220 6.07 11.52 -3.87
C TYR A 220 7.05 10.77 -4.76
N CYS A 221 6.68 9.56 -5.18
CA CYS A 221 7.38 8.80 -6.19
C CYS A 221 6.39 7.86 -6.90
N GLY A 222 6.35 7.93 -8.22
CA GLY A 222 5.51 7.08 -9.08
C GLY A 222 6.26 5.97 -9.78
N ASP A 223 7.57 5.93 -9.63
CA ASP A 223 8.46 4.92 -10.21
C ASP A 223 8.93 3.93 -9.14
N LYS A 224 8.70 2.65 -9.39
CA LYS A 224 9.03 1.58 -8.43
C LYS A 224 10.52 1.47 -8.18
N GLU A 225 11.33 1.51 -9.24
CA GLU A 225 12.78 1.32 -9.11
C GLU A 225 13.43 2.50 -8.39
N SER A 226 12.94 3.71 -8.62
CA SER A 226 13.38 4.90 -7.90
C SER A 226 12.97 4.90 -6.43
N PHE A 227 11.81 4.30 -6.09
CA PHE A 227 11.38 4.15 -4.70
C PHE A 227 12.20 3.09 -3.97
N LEU A 228 12.31 1.89 -4.55
CA LEU A 228 13.02 0.77 -3.91
C LEU A 228 14.52 0.97 -3.93
N GLY A 229 15.08 1.40 -5.06
CA GLY A 229 16.50 1.44 -5.31
C GLY A 229 17.06 0.10 -5.87
N ARG A 230 18.14 0.21 -6.63
CA ARG A 230 18.78 -0.97 -7.21
C ARG A 230 19.40 -1.85 -6.10
N TYR A 231 19.12 -3.14 -6.15
CA TYR A 231 19.52 -4.16 -5.16
C TYR A 231 18.90 -3.99 -3.77
N HIS A 232 17.89 -3.14 -3.63
CA HIS A 232 17.07 -2.99 -2.44
C HIS A 232 15.70 -3.70 -2.63
N GLY A 233 15.00 -3.90 -1.53
CA GLY A 233 13.66 -4.48 -1.53
C GLY A 233 12.67 -3.64 -0.75
N TYR A 234 11.46 -4.16 -0.59
CA TYR A 234 10.42 -3.49 0.19
C TYR A 234 10.79 -3.30 1.68
N HIS A 235 11.69 -4.13 2.21
CA HIS A 235 12.15 -4.05 3.61
C HIS A 235 13.14 -2.90 3.85
N ASN A 236 13.83 -2.44 2.81
CA ASN A 236 14.85 -1.41 2.89
C ASN A 236 14.83 -0.47 1.66
N PRO A 237 13.68 0.17 1.35
CA PRO A 237 13.60 1.03 0.17
C PRO A 237 14.41 2.32 0.38
N VAL A 238 15.11 2.73 -0.66
CA VAL A 238 15.94 3.96 -0.67
C VAL A 238 15.09 5.20 -0.36
N GLY A 239 13.81 5.20 -0.75
CA GLY A 239 12.88 6.29 -0.41
C GLY A 239 12.75 6.51 1.10
N GLU A 240 12.74 5.43 1.90
CA GLU A 240 12.70 5.52 3.37
C GLU A 240 14.06 5.82 3.97
N GLU A 241 15.13 5.23 3.46
CA GLU A 241 16.49 5.52 3.92
C GLU A 241 16.84 7.00 3.77
N ASN A 242 16.48 7.61 2.65
CA ASN A 242 16.71 9.03 2.38
C ASN A 242 15.76 9.96 3.17
N GLY A 243 14.60 9.45 3.61
CA GLY A 243 13.58 10.23 4.31
C GLY A 243 12.84 11.25 3.46
N LYS A 244 13.02 11.18 2.13
CA LYS A 244 12.31 11.98 1.15
C LYS A 244 12.24 11.23 -0.17
N LEU A 245 11.06 11.17 -0.76
CA LEU A 245 10.83 10.53 -2.04
C LEU A 245 11.39 11.36 -3.19
N SER A 246 11.81 10.69 -4.28
CA SER A 246 12.57 11.27 -5.39
C SER A 246 11.82 12.30 -6.23
N GLY A 247 10.49 12.25 -6.25
CA GLY A 247 9.64 13.04 -7.14
C GLY A 247 9.55 12.46 -8.56
N GLU A 248 10.17 11.32 -8.83
CA GLU A 248 10.17 10.71 -10.15
C GLU A 248 8.85 10.01 -10.47
N MET A 249 8.48 10.09 -11.75
CA MET A 249 7.29 9.43 -12.30
C MET A 249 7.73 8.33 -13.27
N CYS A 250 6.95 7.26 -13.29
CA CYS A 250 7.15 6.15 -14.19
C CYS A 250 6.71 6.51 -15.62
N TYR A 251 7.51 6.11 -16.59
CA TYR A 251 7.13 6.11 -18.00
C TYR A 251 7.74 4.89 -18.69
N ASN A 252 6.89 3.97 -19.15
CA ASN A 252 7.29 2.69 -19.73
C ASN A 252 8.10 1.77 -18.79
N GLU A 253 7.81 1.82 -17.49
CA GLU A 253 8.43 1.06 -16.43
C GLU A 253 7.36 0.55 -15.44
N ASN A 254 7.77 0.04 -14.28
CA ASN A 254 6.85 -0.40 -13.24
C ASN A 254 6.37 0.77 -12.39
N GLY A 255 5.08 1.08 -12.50
CA GLY A 255 4.45 2.14 -11.73
C GLY A 255 4.14 1.75 -10.28
N CYS A 256 4.37 2.69 -9.37
CA CYS A 256 3.89 2.61 -7.99
C CYS A 256 3.19 3.91 -7.57
N GLY A 257 2.49 3.85 -6.45
CA GLY A 257 2.02 5.02 -5.72
C GLY A 257 2.77 5.11 -4.41
N ALA A 258 3.74 6.01 -4.28
CA ALA A 258 4.38 6.34 -3.03
C ALA A 258 4.12 7.82 -2.69
N LEU A 259 3.44 8.07 -1.58
CA LEU A 259 3.08 9.41 -1.11
C LEU A 259 3.50 9.56 0.35
N ALA A 260 4.26 10.59 0.65
CA ALA A 260 4.76 10.87 1.99
C ALA A 260 4.21 12.18 2.54
N ALA A 261 3.89 12.17 3.83
CA ALA A 261 3.53 13.35 4.62
C ALA A 261 4.37 13.41 5.89
N GLN A 262 4.79 14.60 6.26
CA GLN A 262 5.43 14.85 7.55
C GLN A 262 4.37 15.08 8.62
N MET A 263 4.64 14.55 9.80
CA MET A 263 3.79 14.65 10.97
C MET A 263 4.63 15.01 12.19
N LEU A 264 4.35 16.15 12.79
CA LEU A 264 4.84 16.45 14.13
C LEU A 264 3.86 15.90 15.15
N SER A 265 4.20 14.79 15.76
CA SER A 265 3.33 14.16 16.75
C SER A 265 3.68 14.64 18.15
N LEU A 266 2.79 15.45 18.73
CA LEU A 266 2.89 15.91 20.09
C LEU A 266 2.62 14.78 21.08
N ILE A 267 3.03 14.95 22.33
CA ILE A 267 2.89 13.93 23.39
C ILE A 267 1.40 13.63 23.61
N HIS A 268 1.04 12.36 23.57
CA HIS A 268 -0.33 11.83 23.82
C HIS A 268 -1.43 12.35 22.87
N ILE A 269 -1.07 12.84 21.70
CA ILE A 269 -2.03 13.24 20.67
C ILE A 269 -2.13 12.16 19.58
N SER A 270 -3.37 11.91 19.15
CA SER A 270 -3.67 11.01 18.02
C SER A 270 -3.92 11.81 16.77
N GLU A 271 -3.16 11.51 15.71
CA GLU A 271 -3.26 12.17 14.41
C GLU A 271 -3.86 11.22 13.38
N PRO A 272 -5.10 11.48 12.88
CA PRO A 272 -5.71 10.66 11.84
C PRO A 272 -5.20 11.06 10.45
N THR A 273 -4.69 10.11 9.70
CA THR A 273 -4.33 10.28 8.28
C THR A 273 -5.07 9.25 7.45
N ARG A 274 -5.55 9.62 6.28
CA ARG A 274 -6.27 8.71 5.38
C ARG A 274 -5.50 8.56 4.07
N LEU A 275 -5.27 7.32 3.71
CA LEU A 275 -4.80 6.92 2.39
C LEU A 275 -5.96 6.27 1.65
N ALA A 276 -6.17 6.63 0.41
CA ALA A 276 -7.23 6.06 -0.43
C ALA A 276 -6.65 5.53 -1.73
N LEU A 277 -7.07 4.32 -2.09
CA LEU A 277 -6.73 3.67 -3.35
C LEU A 277 -8.01 3.46 -4.17
N ILE A 278 -7.99 3.84 -5.42
CA ILE A 278 -9.06 3.59 -6.38
C ILE A 278 -8.52 2.86 -7.58
#